data_bc3829aca50f2ca48d19d77c975aede5
#
_entry.id   bc3829aca50f2ca48d19d77c975aede5
#
_cell.length_a   1.000
_cell.length_b   1.000
_cell.length_c   1.000
_cell.angle_alpha   90.00
_cell.angle_beta   90.00
_cell.angle_gamma   90.00
#
_symmetry.space_group_name_H-M   'P 1'
#
loop_
_entity.id
_entity.type
_entity.pdbx_description
1 polymer ?
#
loop_
_entity_poly.entity_id
_entity_poly.type
_entity_poly.pdbx_seq_one_letter_code
_entity_poly.pdbx_strand_id
1 'polypeptide(L)'
;NTFWDNIVFNKVRVYLGGRMRFMLIGSAPMDGYVLNYLRCALSCEIVEGYGQTEDAAGILLTKTYDPITGHLGGPGYSAELKLIDVPHLDYKSTDVDPETGKWRPRGELCVRGPVLFKGYLSLPDVTKEAVDEDGWLHSGDVAMIIPEHGNAFRIIDRVKNMFKLQQGEYIAPEKIENKLAKCKYIEQLFIYGDSLQSYLVGILVPNSKDVI
;
A
#
# COMPACT_ATOMS: atom_id res chain seq x y z
N ASN A 1 -16.77 1.74 27.94
CA ASN A 1 -15.61 1.93 28.84
C ASN A 1 -15.39 0.63 29.64
N THR A 2 -14.29 -0.05 29.31
CA THR A 2 -13.88 -1.28 29.98
C THR A 2 -12.91 -0.95 31.14
N PHE A 3 -12.65 -1.95 32.01
CA PHE A 3 -11.63 -1.84 33.06
C PHE A 3 -10.25 -1.41 32.45
N TRP A 4 -9.87 -1.98 31.30
CA TRP A 4 -8.64 -1.66 30.59
C TRP A 4 -8.61 -0.23 30.02
N ASP A 5 -9.76 0.30 29.63
CA ASP A 5 -9.85 1.71 29.21
C ASP A 5 -9.37 2.64 30.32
N ASN A 6 -9.78 2.40 31.55
CA ASN A 6 -9.46 3.28 32.67
C ASN A 6 -7.99 3.17 33.12
N ILE A 7 -7.41 1.99 33.07
CA ILE A 7 -6.06 1.75 33.61
C ILE A 7 -4.96 2.01 32.57
N VAL A 8 -5.20 1.63 31.31
CA VAL A 8 -4.17 1.63 30.26
C VAL A 8 -4.53 2.61 29.13
N PHE A 9 -5.65 2.39 28.44
CA PHE A 9 -5.91 3.05 27.17
C PHE A 9 -6.22 4.55 27.31
N ASN A 10 -6.83 4.98 28.39
CA ASN A 10 -7.05 6.42 28.62
C ASN A 10 -5.73 7.20 28.71
N LYS A 11 -4.66 6.59 29.22
CA LYS A 11 -3.32 7.22 29.24
C LYS A 11 -2.80 7.42 27.81
N VAL A 12 -2.97 6.43 26.96
CA VAL A 12 -2.59 6.53 25.53
C VAL A 12 -3.41 7.62 24.82
N ARG A 13 -4.72 7.66 25.06
CA ARG A 13 -5.62 8.66 24.45
C ARG A 13 -5.27 10.09 24.85
N VAL A 14 -4.84 10.30 26.10
CA VAL A 14 -4.45 11.63 26.59
C VAL A 14 -3.26 12.20 25.81
N TYR A 15 -2.30 11.39 25.39
CA TYR A 15 -1.18 11.83 24.54
C TYR A 15 -1.65 12.44 23.21
N LEU A 16 -2.82 11.99 22.70
CA LEU A 16 -3.45 12.50 21.48
C LEU A 16 -4.59 13.50 21.80
N GLY A 17 -4.58 14.09 22.99
CA GLY A 17 -5.56 15.09 23.42
C GLY A 17 -6.89 14.53 23.90
N GLY A 18 -7.08 13.21 23.97
CA GLY A 18 -8.24 12.51 24.53
C GLY A 18 -9.56 12.70 23.77
N ARG A 19 -9.55 13.33 22.60
CA ARG A 19 -10.76 13.69 21.84
C ARG A 19 -10.80 13.10 20.43
N MET A 20 -9.87 12.20 20.11
CA MET A 20 -9.80 11.58 18.79
C MET A 20 -11.05 10.76 18.54
N ARG A 21 -11.68 10.95 17.38
CA ARG A 21 -12.88 10.22 16.95
C ARG A 21 -12.66 9.47 15.64
N PHE A 22 -11.72 9.95 14.84
CA PHE A 22 -11.43 9.42 13.52
C PHE A 22 -9.95 9.58 13.21
N MET A 23 -9.37 8.61 12.55
CA MET A 23 -8.00 8.62 12.05
C MET A 23 -7.99 8.09 10.62
N LEU A 24 -7.29 8.78 9.74
CA LEU A 24 -7.00 8.32 8.39
C LEU A 24 -5.52 7.94 8.32
N ILE A 25 -5.24 6.75 7.81
CA ILE A 25 -3.91 6.24 7.57
C ILE A 25 -3.72 6.11 6.06
N GLY A 26 -2.60 6.59 5.57
CA GLY A 26 -2.26 6.53 4.14
C GLY A 26 -0.76 6.64 3.92
N SER A 27 -0.36 6.70 2.66
CA SER A 27 1.03 6.83 2.17
C SER A 27 1.91 5.60 2.35
N ALA A 28 1.67 4.75 3.33
CA ALA A 28 2.38 3.48 3.53
C ALA A 28 1.45 2.41 4.10
N PRO A 29 1.67 1.13 3.78
CA PRO A 29 0.88 0.05 4.36
C PRO A 29 1.14 -0.06 5.86
N MET A 30 0.07 -0.28 6.63
CA MET A 30 0.17 -0.57 8.05
C MET A 30 -0.05 -2.07 8.32
N ASP A 31 0.71 -2.62 9.26
CA ASP A 31 0.51 -4.00 9.69
C ASP A 31 -0.84 -4.13 10.39
N GLY A 32 -1.64 -5.13 9.97
CA GLY A 32 -2.98 -5.34 10.52
C GLY A 32 -3.01 -5.54 12.04
N TYR A 33 -1.96 -6.09 12.62
CA TYR A 33 -1.81 -6.20 14.07
C TYR A 33 -1.73 -4.81 14.74
N VAL A 34 -0.93 -3.91 14.16
CA VAL A 34 -0.77 -2.54 14.68
C VAL A 34 -2.09 -1.78 14.54
N LEU A 35 -2.75 -1.90 13.39
CA LEU A 35 -4.04 -1.27 13.14
C LEU A 35 -5.11 -1.71 14.16
N ASN A 36 -5.21 -3.02 14.41
CA ASN A 36 -6.14 -3.55 15.39
C ASN A 36 -5.81 -3.10 16.83
N TYR A 37 -4.53 -3.04 17.18
CA TYR A 37 -4.09 -2.48 18.45
C TYR A 37 -4.51 -1.01 18.59
N LEU A 38 -4.28 -0.19 17.57
CA LEU A 38 -4.63 1.23 17.58
C LEU A 38 -6.15 1.44 17.69
N ARG A 39 -6.94 0.64 16.97
CA ARG A 39 -8.41 0.66 17.09
C ARG A 39 -8.87 0.42 18.53
N CYS A 40 -8.29 -0.56 19.19
CA CYS A 40 -8.58 -0.85 20.61
C CYS A 40 -8.07 0.27 21.54
N ALA A 41 -6.81 0.68 21.40
CA ALA A 41 -6.16 1.63 22.29
C ALA A 41 -6.80 3.03 22.21
N LEU A 42 -7.10 3.50 21.01
CA LEU A 42 -7.65 4.83 20.78
C LEU A 42 -9.17 4.85 20.88
N SER A 43 -9.83 3.71 20.69
CA SER A 43 -11.30 3.59 20.65
C SER A 43 -11.92 4.59 19.67
N CYS A 44 -11.26 4.77 18.53
CA CYS A 44 -11.71 5.63 17.44
C CYS A 44 -11.76 4.83 16.14
N GLU A 45 -12.50 5.36 15.18
CA GLU A 45 -12.54 4.82 13.84
C GLU A 45 -11.21 5.07 13.14
N ILE A 46 -10.64 4.03 12.53
CA ILE A 46 -9.39 4.13 11.76
C ILE A 46 -9.64 3.56 10.37
N VAL A 47 -9.49 4.41 9.37
CA VAL A 47 -9.68 4.12 7.96
C VAL A 47 -8.33 4.13 7.27
N GLU A 48 -8.07 3.13 6.43
CA GLU A 48 -6.91 3.10 5.55
C GLU A 48 -7.29 3.63 4.17
N GLY A 49 -6.43 4.45 3.60
CA GLY A 49 -6.62 5.03 2.29
C GLY A 49 -5.39 4.94 1.42
N TYR A 50 -5.60 4.97 0.12
CA TYR A 50 -4.56 5.00 -0.89
C TYR A 50 -4.90 6.04 -1.94
N GLY A 51 -3.88 6.70 -2.42
CA GLY A 51 -3.87 7.62 -3.54
C GLY A 51 -2.52 8.27 -3.70
N GLN A 52 -2.40 9.03 -4.75
CA GLN A 52 -1.20 9.74 -5.17
C GLN A 52 -1.50 11.23 -5.31
N THR A 53 -0.47 12.03 -5.50
CA THR A 53 -0.65 13.48 -5.78
C THR A 53 -1.44 13.69 -7.06
N GLU A 54 -1.23 12.82 -8.05
CA GLU A 54 -1.85 12.82 -9.36
C GLU A 54 -3.36 12.54 -9.34
N ASP A 55 -3.87 11.96 -8.26
CA ASP A 55 -5.29 11.60 -8.07
C ASP A 55 -5.94 12.24 -6.83
N ALA A 56 -5.36 13.35 -6.36
CA ALA A 56 -5.82 14.11 -5.19
C ALA A 56 -5.85 13.28 -3.88
N ALA A 57 -4.94 12.30 -3.75
CA ALA A 57 -4.60 11.58 -2.51
C ALA A 57 -5.62 10.56 -1.98
N GLY A 58 -6.79 10.37 -2.56
CA GLY A 58 -7.79 9.52 -1.91
C GLY A 58 -8.73 8.78 -2.87
N ILE A 59 -8.22 7.79 -3.61
CA ILE A 59 -9.03 7.01 -4.55
C ILE A 59 -9.54 5.68 -3.99
N LEU A 60 -8.84 5.10 -3.01
CA LEU A 60 -9.28 3.93 -2.28
C LEU A 60 -9.43 4.26 -0.80
N LEU A 61 -10.48 3.78 -0.19
CA LEU A 61 -10.74 3.94 1.24
C LEU A 61 -11.43 2.69 1.79
N THR A 62 -10.97 2.22 2.95
CA THR A 62 -11.73 1.23 3.71
C THR A 62 -13.03 1.85 4.20
N LYS A 63 -14.06 1.02 4.36
CA LYS A 63 -15.30 1.48 4.96
C LYS A 63 -15.10 1.77 6.44
N THR A 64 -15.89 2.71 6.97
CA THR A 64 -16.01 2.90 8.41
C THR A 64 -16.50 1.62 9.08
N TYR A 65 -15.95 1.30 10.24
CA TYR A 65 -16.24 0.08 11.01
C TYR A 65 -15.92 -1.24 10.29
N ASP A 66 -15.03 -1.20 9.29
CA ASP A 66 -14.53 -2.41 8.66
C ASP A 66 -13.58 -3.15 9.63
N PRO A 67 -13.92 -4.35 10.09
CA PRO A 67 -13.09 -5.09 11.03
C PRO A 67 -11.89 -5.76 10.35
N ILE A 68 -11.92 -5.86 9.02
CA ILE A 68 -10.89 -6.55 8.24
C ILE A 68 -9.71 -5.60 8.03
N THR A 69 -8.52 -6.13 8.06
CA THR A 69 -7.27 -5.39 7.81
C THR A 69 -6.54 -5.94 6.60
N GLY A 70 -5.58 -5.17 6.10
CA GLY A 70 -4.73 -5.60 4.98
C GLY A 70 -5.37 -5.44 3.62
N HIS A 71 -6.33 -4.54 3.47
CA HIS A 71 -6.87 -4.05 2.22
C HIS A 71 -7.20 -2.55 2.34
N LEU A 72 -7.45 -1.92 1.21
CA LEU A 72 -7.70 -0.49 1.09
C LEU A 72 -9.17 -0.16 0.76
N GLY A 73 -10.05 -1.16 0.90
CA GLY A 73 -11.45 -0.99 0.52
C GLY A 73 -11.67 -0.93 -0.99
N GLY A 74 -12.72 -0.24 -1.39
CA GLY A 74 -13.12 -0.04 -2.78
C GLY A 74 -12.87 1.38 -3.28
N PRO A 75 -13.23 1.65 -4.55
CA PRO A 75 -13.08 2.97 -5.14
C PRO A 75 -13.94 4.00 -4.45
N GLY A 76 -13.41 5.21 -4.30
CA GLY A 76 -14.17 6.39 -3.93
C GLY A 76 -15.20 6.76 -5.02
N TYR A 77 -16.20 7.56 -4.65
CA TYR A 77 -17.32 7.93 -5.53
C TYR A 77 -16.92 8.72 -6.80
N SER A 78 -15.73 9.27 -6.84
CA SER A 78 -15.25 10.14 -7.92
C SER A 78 -14.18 9.50 -8.81
N ALA A 79 -13.94 8.19 -8.67
CA ALA A 79 -12.93 7.49 -9.43
C ALA A 79 -13.47 6.19 -10.06
N GLU A 80 -13.10 5.96 -11.31
CA GLU A 80 -13.17 4.68 -11.97
C GLU A 80 -11.81 3.99 -11.86
N LEU A 81 -11.80 2.69 -11.60
CA LEU A 81 -10.58 1.91 -11.44
C LEU A 81 -10.58 0.72 -12.39
N LYS A 82 -9.44 0.41 -12.98
CA LYS A 82 -9.19 -0.83 -13.71
C LYS A 82 -7.83 -1.40 -13.37
N LEU A 83 -7.66 -2.71 -13.56
CA LEU A 83 -6.37 -3.38 -13.53
C LEU A 83 -5.93 -3.69 -14.96
N ILE A 84 -4.70 -3.35 -15.30
CA ILE A 84 -4.05 -3.71 -16.57
C ILE A 84 -3.01 -4.77 -16.28
N ASP A 85 -2.99 -5.80 -17.13
CA ASP A 85 -1.98 -6.85 -17.04
C ASP A 85 -0.57 -6.28 -17.12
N VAL A 86 0.33 -6.84 -16.31
CA VAL A 86 1.77 -6.52 -16.30
C VAL A 86 2.55 -7.79 -16.63
N PRO A 87 2.61 -8.20 -17.92
CA PRO A 87 3.10 -9.52 -18.31
C PRO A 87 4.56 -9.78 -17.90
N HIS A 88 5.40 -8.76 -17.93
CA HIS A 88 6.81 -8.88 -17.56
C HIS A 88 7.02 -9.11 -16.05
N LEU A 89 5.99 -8.91 -15.21
CA LEU A 89 5.98 -9.20 -13.78
C LEU A 89 5.07 -10.37 -13.40
N ASP A 90 4.47 -11.03 -14.40
CA ASP A 90 3.50 -12.13 -14.25
C ASP A 90 2.28 -11.76 -13.38
N TYR A 91 1.78 -10.52 -13.54
CA TYR A 91 0.52 -10.08 -12.94
C TYR A 91 -0.56 -9.96 -14.02
N LYS A 92 -1.68 -10.67 -13.81
CA LYS A 92 -2.78 -10.74 -14.77
C LYS A 92 -4.13 -10.51 -14.09
N SER A 93 -5.01 -9.84 -14.79
CA SER A 93 -6.42 -9.65 -14.39
C SER A 93 -7.22 -10.97 -14.34
N THR A 94 -6.67 -12.03 -14.92
CA THR A 94 -7.24 -13.39 -14.88
C THR A 94 -6.62 -14.29 -13.81
N ASP A 95 -5.73 -13.77 -12.97
CA ASP A 95 -5.04 -14.55 -11.97
C ASP A 95 -5.99 -15.21 -10.98
N VAL A 96 -5.58 -16.37 -10.51
CA VAL A 96 -6.23 -17.14 -9.45
C VAL A 96 -5.25 -17.33 -8.29
N ASP A 97 -5.78 -17.39 -7.11
CA ASP A 97 -5.02 -17.74 -5.91
C ASP A 97 -4.55 -19.19 -6.01
N PRO A 98 -3.23 -19.48 -5.94
CA PRO A 98 -2.69 -20.81 -6.16
C PRO A 98 -3.09 -21.83 -5.09
N GLU A 99 -3.42 -21.37 -3.89
CA GLU A 99 -3.80 -22.26 -2.79
C GLU A 99 -5.30 -22.60 -2.81
N THR A 100 -6.11 -21.58 -3.13
CA THR A 100 -7.58 -21.73 -3.06
C THR A 100 -8.26 -21.89 -4.41
N GLY A 101 -7.56 -21.64 -5.53
CA GLY A 101 -8.11 -21.61 -6.88
C GLY A 101 -9.13 -20.49 -7.14
N LYS A 102 -9.31 -19.58 -6.19
CA LYS A 102 -10.26 -18.47 -6.34
C LYS A 102 -9.69 -17.39 -7.25
N TRP A 103 -10.57 -16.78 -8.02
CA TRP A 103 -10.22 -15.61 -8.83
C TRP A 103 -9.62 -14.49 -7.97
N ARG A 104 -8.45 -14.04 -8.35
CA ARG A 104 -7.64 -13.08 -7.60
C ARG A 104 -6.89 -12.16 -8.57
N PRO A 105 -7.60 -11.28 -9.29
CA PRO A 105 -7.01 -10.45 -10.33
C PRO A 105 -5.91 -9.56 -9.77
N ARG A 106 -4.83 -9.47 -10.53
CA ARG A 106 -3.67 -8.61 -10.24
C ARG A 106 -3.29 -7.83 -11.47
N GLY A 107 -2.80 -6.62 -11.31
CA GLY A 107 -2.34 -5.79 -12.42
C GLY A 107 -2.00 -4.38 -11.98
N GLU A 108 -1.49 -3.58 -12.91
CA GLU A 108 -1.28 -2.16 -12.66
C GLU A 108 -2.62 -1.48 -12.41
N LEU A 109 -2.71 -0.74 -11.32
CA LEU A 109 -3.89 0.06 -11.00
C LEU A 109 -3.93 1.30 -11.87
N CYS A 110 -4.98 1.44 -12.67
CA CYS A 110 -5.23 2.65 -13.44
C CYS A 110 -6.49 3.35 -12.93
N VAL A 111 -6.44 4.66 -12.93
CA VAL A 111 -7.47 5.54 -12.35
C VAL A 111 -7.98 6.50 -13.41
N ARG A 112 -9.30 6.74 -13.44
CA ARG A 112 -9.92 7.77 -14.27
C ARG A 112 -10.99 8.51 -13.48
N GLY A 113 -11.12 9.81 -13.70
CA GLY A 113 -12.16 10.61 -13.08
C GLY A 113 -11.78 12.08 -12.88
N PRO A 114 -12.70 12.89 -12.38
CA PRO A 114 -12.48 14.32 -12.16
C PRO A 114 -11.46 14.63 -11.05
N VAL A 115 -11.02 13.63 -10.32
CA VAL A 115 -10.00 13.75 -9.25
C VAL A 115 -8.58 13.85 -9.79
N LEU A 116 -8.37 13.51 -11.07
CA LEU A 116 -7.04 13.53 -11.65
C LEU A 116 -6.51 14.95 -11.79
N PHE A 117 -5.21 15.08 -11.59
CA PHE A 117 -4.48 16.33 -11.82
C PHE A 117 -4.52 16.75 -13.30
N LYS A 118 -4.18 17.99 -13.60
CA LYS A 118 -4.13 18.48 -14.98
C LYS A 118 -2.84 18.12 -15.71
N GLY A 119 -1.85 17.66 -14.98
CA GLY A 119 -0.54 17.31 -15.48
C GLY A 119 0.61 17.85 -14.65
N TYR A 120 1.82 17.44 -14.99
CA TYR A 120 3.05 17.93 -14.39
C TYR A 120 3.43 19.30 -14.96
N LEU A 121 3.76 20.24 -14.09
CA LEU A 121 4.10 21.60 -14.47
C LEU A 121 5.32 21.63 -15.41
N SER A 122 5.12 22.21 -16.58
CA SER A 122 6.15 22.33 -17.64
C SER A 122 6.73 21.01 -18.16
N LEU A 123 6.04 19.88 -17.92
CA LEU A 123 6.45 18.54 -18.33
C LEU A 123 5.33 17.81 -19.09
N PRO A 124 4.93 18.31 -20.29
CA PRO A 124 3.82 17.73 -21.03
C PRO A 124 4.06 16.29 -21.50
N ASP A 125 5.31 15.93 -21.80
CA ASP A 125 5.64 14.59 -22.25
C ASP A 125 5.52 13.58 -21.10
N VAL A 126 6.01 13.93 -19.92
CA VAL A 126 5.82 13.09 -18.70
C VAL A 126 4.34 12.96 -18.33
N THR A 127 3.56 14.01 -18.57
CA THR A 127 2.11 13.96 -18.36
C THR A 127 1.44 12.96 -19.30
N LYS A 128 1.84 12.94 -20.59
CA LYS A 128 1.30 11.98 -21.58
C LYS A 128 1.72 10.54 -21.30
N GLU A 129 2.89 10.34 -20.68
CA GLU A 129 3.32 9.01 -20.23
C GLU A 129 2.49 8.52 -19.03
N ALA A 130 2.10 9.45 -18.16
CA ALA A 130 1.34 9.12 -16.94
C ALA A 130 -0.16 8.95 -17.21
N VAL A 131 -0.74 9.75 -18.11
CA VAL A 131 -2.17 9.71 -18.45
C VAL A 131 -2.31 9.37 -19.92
N ASP A 132 -2.95 8.24 -20.20
CA ASP A 132 -3.17 7.76 -21.57
C ASP A 132 -4.21 8.59 -22.34
N GLU A 133 -4.37 8.29 -23.65
CA GLU A 133 -5.29 9.01 -24.55
C GLU A 133 -6.77 8.84 -24.15
N ASP A 134 -7.11 7.75 -23.43
CA ASP A 134 -8.46 7.49 -22.91
C ASP A 134 -8.69 8.14 -21.52
N GLY A 135 -7.71 8.89 -21.01
CA GLY A 135 -7.78 9.61 -19.75
C GLY A 135 -7.53 8.75 -18.52
N TRP A 136 -6.88 7.60 -18.65
CA TRP A 136 -6.47 6.77 -17.52
C TRP A 136 -5.09 7.15 -17.03
N LEU A 137 -4.99 7.47 -15.74
CA LEU A 137 -3.73 7.61 -15.03
C LEU A 137 -3.16 6.21 -14.74
N HIS A 138 -1.95 5.95 -15.21
CA HIS A 138 -1.15 4.79 -14.86
C HIS A 138 -0.44 5.06 -13.53
N SER A 139 -0.90 4.41 -12.45
CA SER A 139 -0.36 4.71 -11.12
C SER A 139 1.07 4.24 -10.92
N GLY A 140 1.51 3.25 -11.69
CA GLY A 140 2.79 2.55 -11.48
C GLY A 140 2.76 1.61 -10.27
N ASP A 141 1.62 1.46 -9.61
CA ASP A 141 1.42 0.53 -8.49
C ASP A 141 0.62 -0.69 -8.95
N VAL A 142 1.03 -1.88 -8.54
CA VAL A 142 0.30 -3.12 -8.78
C VAL A 142 -0.70 -3.34 -7.65
N ALA A 143 -1.95 -3.51 -8.03
CA ALA A 143 -3.01 -3.85 -7.10
C ALA A 143 -3.53 -5.28 -7.32
N MET A 144 -4.12 -5.82 -6.29
CA MET A 144 -4.88 -7.07 -6.28
C MET A 144 -6.30 -6.79 -5.82
N ILE A 145 -7.29 -7.42 -6.46
CA ILE A 145 -8.67 -7.42 -5.98
C ILE A 145 -8.89 -8.65 -5.10
N ILE A 146 -9.64 -8.46 -4.00
CA ILE A 146 -10.02 -9.48 -3.03
C ILE A 146 -11.55 -9.64 -3.09
N PRO A 147 -12.06 -10.58 -3.92
CA PRO A 147 -13.50 -10.72 -4.14
C PRO A 147 -14.29 -11.04 -2.86
N GLU A 148 -13.73 -11.86 -1.98
CA GLU A 148 -14.36 -12.23 -0.71
C GLU A 148 -14.52 -11.08 0.29
N HIS A 149 -13.82 -9.97 0.06
CA HIS A 149 -13.96 -8.73 0.83
C HIS A 149 -14.70 -7.64 0.03
N GLY A 150 -15.69 -8.04 -0.78
CA GLY A 150 -16.50 -7.13 -1.57
C GLY A 150 -15.73 -6.41 -2.69
N ASN A 151 -14.80 -7.10 -3.30
CA ASN A 151 -13.86 -6.59 -4.30
C ASN A 151 -12.96 -5.47 -3.77
N ALA A 152 -12.52 -5.60 -2.53
CA ALA A 152 -11.55 -4.67 -1.94
C ALA A 152 -10.20 -4.76 -2.66
N PHE A 153 -9.53 -3.63 -2.76
CA PHE A 153 -8.21 -3.52 -3.36
C PHE A 153 -7.11 -3.63 -2.30
N ARG A 154 -5.97 -4.17 -2.71
CA ARG A 154 -4.71 -4.17 -1.95
C ARG A 154 -3.58 -3.81 -2.89
N ILE A 155 -2.76 -2.83 -2.55
CA ILE A 155 -1.50 -2.61 -3.24
C ILE A 155 -0.52 -3.70 -2.83
N ILE A 156 0.06 -4.37 -3.80
CA ILE A 156 0.95 -5.50 -3.59
C ILE A 156 2.38 -5.23 -4.03
N ASP A 157 2.57 -4.26 -4.94
CA ASP A 157 3.88 -3.97 -5.50
C ASP A 157 3.95 -2.61 -6.20
N ARG A 158 5.17 -2.21 -6.63
CA ARG A 158 5.39 -1.08 -7.54
C ARG A 158 6.08 -1.54 -8.82
N VAL A 159 5.49 -1.22 -9.97
CA VAL A 159 6.04 -1.59 -11.28
C VAL A 159 7.46 -1.06 -11.46
N LYS A 160 7.70 0.21 -11.08
CA LYS A 160 8.99 0.90 -11.29
C LYS A 160 10.09 0.46 -10.31
N ASN A 161 9.73 -0.12 -9.18
CA ASN A 161 10.70 -0.51 -8.14
C ASN A 161 11.09 -1.99 -8.24
N MET A 162 10.39 -2.76 -9.08
CA MET A 162 10.73 -4.15 -9.30
C MET A 162 11.90 -4.29 -10.28
N PHE A 163 12.81 -5.19 -9.98
CA PHE A 163 13.88 -5.56 -10.88
C PHE A 163 13.96 -7.08 -11.01
N LYS A 164 14.49 -7.52 -12.16
CA LYS A 164 14.67 -8.93 -12.47
C LYS A 164 16.13 -9.30 -12.22
N LEU A 165 16.40 -10.33 -11.46
CA LEU A 165 17.75 -10.88 -11.30
C LEU A 165 18.16 -11.74 -12.49
N GLN A 166 19.45 -12.04 -12.61
CA GLN A 166 20.03 -12.82 -13.70
C GLN A 166 19.33 -14.17 -13.91
N GLN A 167 18.91 -14.84 -12.86
CA GLN A 167 18.20 -16.13 -12.92
C GLN A 167 16.72 -16.00 -13.29
N GLY A 168 16.22 -14.78 -13.52
CA GLY A 168 14.87 -14.54 -13.98
C GLY A 168 13.85 -14.24 -12.86
N GLU A 169 14.27 -14.25 -11.61
CA GLU A 169 13.40 -13.89 -10.47
C GLU A 169 13.13 -12.40 -10.42
N TYR A 170 11.85 -12.03 -10.22
CA TYR A 170 11.43 -10.65 -9.99
C TYR A 170 11.43 -10.36 -8.49
N ILE A 171 12.09 -9.30 -8.13
CA ILE A 171 12.26 -8.86 -6.75
C ILE A 171 11.51 -7.57 -6.52
N ALA A 172 10.69 -7.56 -5.48
CA ALA A 172 10.07 -6.37 -4.92
C ALA A 172 10.89 -5.94 -3.69
N PRO A 173 11.81 -4.98 -3.79
CA PRO A 173 12.69 -4.60 -2.70
C PRO A 173 11.93 -4.13 -1.47
N GLU A 174 10.86 -3.36 -1.66
CA GLU A 174 10.02 -2.84 -0.57
C GLU A 174 9.43 -3.95 0.30
N LYS A 175 9.09 -5.13 -0.25
CA LYS A 175 8.60 -6.27 0.55
C LYS A 175 9.67 -6.81 1.48
N ILE A 176 10.92 -6.86 1.02
CA ILE A 176 12.06 -7.33 1.81
C ILE A 176 12.38 -6.29 2.88
N GLU A 177 12.46 -5.02 2.48
CA GLU A 177 12.72 -3.89 3.38
C GLU A 177 11.69 -3.82 4.49
N ASN A 178 10.40 -3.86 4.17
CA ASN A 178 9.30 -3.84 5.15
C ASN A 178 9.32 -5.05 6.09
N LYS A 179 9.76 -6.21 5.62
CA LYS A 179 9.90 -7.40 6.47
C LYS A 179 11.06 -7.29 7.43
N LEU A 180 12.20 -6.79 6.96
CA LEU A 180 13.42 -6.63 7.75
C LEU A 180 13.36 -5.41 8.68
N ALA A 181 12.65 -4.35 8.33
CA ALA A 181 12.41 -3.19 9.18
C ALA A 181 11.69 -3.52 10.51
N LYS A 182 11.06 -4.69 10.60
CA LYS A 182 10.48 -5.19 11.87
C LYS A 182 11.56 -5.64 12.88
N CYS A 183 12.81 -5.77 12.45
CA CYS A 183 13.92 -6.13 13.33
C CYS A 183 14.34 -4.91 14.15
N LYS A 184 14.33 -5.04 15.48
CA LYS A 184 14.68 -3.94 16.39
C LYS A 184 16.11 -3.39 16.23
N TYR A 185 17.00 -4.18 15.63
CA TYR A 185 18.40 -3.81 15.39
C TYR A 185 18.61 -2.99 14.12
N ILE A 186 17.57 -2.85 13.28
CA ILE A 186 17.61 -2.15 12.00
C ILE A 186 16.81 -0.85 12.13
N GLU A 187 17.46 0.28 11.91
CA GLU A 187 16.81 1.60 11.84
C GLU A 187 16.36 1.92 10.43
N GLN A 188 17.22 1.64 9.44
CA GLN A 188 16.91 1.84 8.03
C GLN A 188 17.55 0.73 7.19
N LEU A 189 16.91 0.36 6.10
CA LEU A 189 17.40 -0.62 5.15
C LEU A 189 17.06 -0.17 3.72
N PHE A 190 18.02 -0.32 2.82
CA PHE A 190 17.82 -0.16 1.39
C PHE A 190 18.30 -1.42 0.68
N ILE A 191 17.45 -2.01 -0.18
CA ILE A 191 17.75 -3.21 -0.96
C ILE A 191 17.94 -2.82 -2.43
N TYR A 192 19.01 -3.31 -3.02
CA TYR A 192 19.33 -3.14 -4.42
C TYR A 192 19.65 -4.46 -5.09
N GLY A 193 19.24 -4.62 -6.35
CA GLY A 193 19.59 -5.74 -7.21
C GLY A 193 19.82 -5.28 -8.63
N ASP A 194 20.65 -6.02 -9.34
CA ASP A 194 21.01 -5.77 -10.72
C ASP A 194 20.62 -6.98 -11.57
N SER A 195 20.11 -6.75 -12.77
CA SER A 195 19.68 -7.80 -13.71
C SER A 195 20.85 -8.68 -14.22
N LEU A 196 22.07 -8.26 -14.03
CA LEU A 196 23.27 -9.01 -14.37
C LEU A 196 23.82 -9.83 -13.19
N GLN A 197 23.20 -9.72 -12.02
CA GLN A 197 23.63 -10.40 -10.79
C GLN A 197 22.56 -11.37 -10.30
N SER A 198 23.00 -12.44 -9.62
CA SER A 198 22.12 -13.45 -9.04
C SER A 198 21.83 -13.25 -7.56
N TYR A 199 22.27 -12.13 -6.98
CA TYR A 199 22.14 -11.80 -5.57
C TYR A 199 21.67 -10.36 -5.37
N LEU A 200 21.16 -10.11 -4.16
CA LEU A 200 20.79 -8.77 -3.69
C LEU A 200 21.90 -8.23 -2.80
N VAL A 201 22.03 -6.90 -2.79
CA VAL A 201 22.83 -6.18 -1.82
C VAL A 201 21.94 -5.28 -0.98
N GLY A 202 22.31 -5.08 0.29
CA GLY A 202 21.58 -4.20 1.19
C GLY A 202 22.51 -3.22 1.89
N ILE A 203 22.05 -1.98 2.01
CA ILE A 203 22.67 -0.97 2.87
C ILE A 203 21.81 -0.89 4.12
N LEU A 204 22.44 -1.15 5.28
CA LEU A 204 21.75 -1.22 6.55
C LEU A 204 22.30 -0.16 7.50
N VAL A 205 21.38 0.60 8.10
CA VAL A 205 21.68 1.50 9.22
C VAL A 205 21.24 0.80 10.51
N PRO A 206 22.19 0.47 11.42
CA PRO A 206 21.86 -0.17 12.67
C PRO A 206 21.19 0.80 13.65
N ASN A 207 20.26 0.30 14.44
CA ASN A 207 19.67 1.08 15.53
C ASN A 207 20.72 1.23 16.67
N SER A 208 21.28 2.41 16.80
CA SER A 208 22.36 2.72 17.76
C SER A 208 22.00 2.49 19.23
N LYS A 209 20.70 2.39 19.57
CA LYS A 209 20.22 2.14 20.93
C LYS A 209 20.23 0.66 21.31
N ASP A 210 20.17 -0.22 20.30
CA ASP A 210 19.98 -1.67 20.49
C ASP A 210 21.20 -2.50 20.02
N VAL A 211 22.22 -1.85 19.45
CA VAL A 211 23.43 -2.48 18.86
C VAL A 211 24.69 -2.09 19.64
N ILE A 212 24.62 -2.01 20.94
CA ILE A 212 25.81 -1.81 21.79
C ILE A 212 26.15 -3.14 22.45
#